data_52e8f32862606213f7502529c92f276c
#
_entry.id   52e8f32862606213f7502529c92f276c
#
_cell.length_a   1.000
_cell.length_b   1.000
_cell.length_c   1.000
_cell.angle_alpha   90.00
_cell.angle_beta   90.00
_cell.angle_gamma   90.00
#
_symmetry.space_group_name_H-M   'P 1'
#
loop_
_entity.id
_entity.type
_entity.pdbx_description
1 polymer ?
#
loop_
_entity_poly.entity_id
_entity_poly.type
_entity_poly.pdbx_seq_one_letter_code
_entity_poly.pdbx_strand_id
1 'polypeptide(L)'
;MWMQGGVEEGDRLDAEAARHLLRRAGSMLRPYRRQCGIALGMVVVWTATTLAGPFLVRHGIDKGIKAQDGGALDAAVIGYVVVAAISYVAYRFQVQLISRIGESFLRDLRVRVFDHLQRLSMPFYDREKAGVIVSRMTSDVDSLQELVQMGLLMFVSNGLLLGVSVVVLAVVSWKLLLLCLICVPFVVLASVKFQRASNAAYLDVRDGIGNTLSQLQEGIAGVRVVQAFGREDVESARFQVGSRRLFDAHMRSVKISAWYLPVIELAGLVTTAIAIGVGGWWVHTGELTIGTVTFFILTLSNLFEPIQQLSQLFNIVQSAGASLNKLFALLDTPVDVPERKGAIDLPRRGDIEVDDVGFAYAPGEPVLAGVSLHIPVGARIALVGPTGAGKSTLAKLIARLYDPTEGAVRYAGIDLRDATQRSLRERVVVVPQEGFLFNGTILDNVRLARAEATDAEVFDALEAIGVRERFDLLPEGLHTEVRERGSRLSAGEKQLVSLARAALADPAVLVLDEATSSLDPGTEVIVEEAMTRLMEGRTVIVIAHRLSTAERADLVGVVAEGRLLELGTHDELVAQGDRYAALFATWSGGIGGPELLPSP
;
A
#
# COMPACT_ATOMS: atom_id res chain seq x y z
N MET A 1 3.41 -16.12 -8.35
CA MET A 1 3.04 -15.15 -7.31
C MET A 1 2.24 -14.04 -7.97
N TRP A 2 0.92 -14.27 -8.16
CA TRP A 2 0.02 -13.34 -8.87
C TRP A 2 -1.20 -13.14 -7.97
N MET A 3 -1.06 -12.23 -6.99
CA MET A 3 -2.21 -11.70 -6.25
C MET A 3 -2.75 -10.51 -7.03
N GLN A 4 -3.66 -10.76 -7.98
CA GLN A 4 -4.44 -9.69 -8.60
C GLN A 4 -5.56 -9.28 -7.65
N GLY A 5 -5.47 -8.06 -7.13
CA GLY A 5 -6.54 -7.43 -6.38
C GLY A 5 -7.75 -7.24 -7.32
N GLY A 6 -8.81 -7.93 -7.06
CA GLY A 6 -9.98 -7.84 -7.89
C GLY A 6 -10.99 -6.84 -7.32
N VAL A 7 -11.90 -6.38 -8.15
CA VAL A 7 -12.92 -5.37 -7.89
C VAL A 7 -14.08 -5.98 -7.12
N GLU A 8 -14.32 -5.57 -5.87
CA GLU A 8 -15.54 -5.88 -5.12
C GLU A 8 -16.75 -5.19 -5.77
N GLU A 9 -17.98 -5.68 -5.54
CA GLU A 9 -19.18 -5.07 -6.14
C GLU A 9 -19.35 -3.58 -5.78
N GLY A 10 -18.81 -3.14 -4.62
CA GLY A 10 -18.72 -1.75 -4.19
C GLY A 10 -17.60 -0.93 -4.85
N ASP A 11 -16.66 -1.57 -5.53
CA ASP A 11 -15.51 -0.93 -6.21
C ASP A 11 -15.80 -0.58 -7.70
N ARG A 12 -17.03 -0.80 -8.19
CA ARG A 12 -17.40 -0.40 -9.54
C ARG A 12 -17.41 1.11 -9.62
N LEU A 13 -16.50 1.66 -10.41
CA LEU A 13 -16.39 3.08 -10.64
C LEU A 13 -17.60 3.57 -11.44
N ASP A 14 -18.36 4.49 -10.85
CA ASP A 14 -19.34 5.28 -11.57
C ASP A 14 -18.63 6.11 -12.66
N ALA A 15 -19.30 6.39 -13.77
CA ALA A 15 -18.71 7.11 -14.90
C ALA A 15 -18.15 8.49 -14.50
N GLU A 16 -18.73 9.11 -13.48
CA GLU A 16 -18.28 10.41 -12.95
C GLU A 16 -17.01 10.26 -12.11
N ALA A 17 -16.95 9.27 -11.24
CA ALA A 17 -15.76 8.91 -10.47
C ALA A 17 -14.59 8.53 -11.41
N ALA A 18 -14.86 7.75 -12.46
CA ALA A 18 -13.87 7.38 -13.45
C ALA A 18 -13.28 8.61 -14.17
N ARG A 19 -14.12 9.59 -14.55
CA ARG A 19 -13.65 10.85 -15.17
C ARG A 19 -12.77 11.66 -14.22
N HIS A 20 -13.15 11.75 -12.94
CA HIS A 20 -12.38 12.46 -11.92
C HIS A 20 -11.01 11.80 -11.72
N LEU A 21 -10.97 10.47 -11.60
CA LEU A 21 -9.74 9.68 -11.46
C LEU A 21 -8.82 9.85 -12.67
N LEU A 22 -9.36 9.76 -13.90
CA LEU A 22 -8.60 9.95 -15.13
C LEU A 22 -8.05 11.37 -15.25
N ARG A 23 -8.81 12.39 -14.85
CA ARG A 23 -8.34 13.79 -14.84
C ARG A 23 -7.20 13.98 -13.85
N ARG A 24 -7.30 13.40 -12.65
CA ARG A 24 -6.29 13.45 -11.61
C ARG A 24 -5.01 12.70 -12.03
N ALA A 25 -5.15 11.49 -12.55
CA ALA A 25 -4.03 10.73 -13.12
C ALA A 25 -3.37 11.46 -14.28
N GLY A 26 -4.17 12.05 -15.18
CA GLY A 26 -3.68 12.89 -16.29
C GLY A 26 -2.91 14.11 -15.80
N SER A 27 -3.31 14.71 -14.67
CA SER A 27 -2.55 15.83 -14.07
C SER A 27 -1.16 15.40 -13.59
N MET A 28 -1.03 14.18 -13.09
CA MET A 28 0.26 13.60 -12.67
C MET A 28 1.17 13.25 -13.85
N LEU A 29 0.61 13.08 -15.07
CA LEU A 29 1.38 12.88 -16.30
C LEU A 29 1.91 14.19 -16.91
N ARG A 30 1.51 15.37 -16.43
CA ARG A 30 1.98 16.67 -16.96
C ARG A 30 3.50 16.83 -17.04
N PRO A 31 4.32 16.34 -16.08
CA PRO A 31 5.78 16.42 -16.19
C PRO A 31 6.32 15.68 -17.41
N TYR A 32 5.63 14.63 -17.85
CA TYR A 32 6.03 13.73 -18.95
C TYR A 32 5.44 14.11 -20.32
N ARG A 33 4.73 15.26 -20.44
CA ARG A 33 4.01 15.66 -21.65
C ARG A 33 4.84 15.62 -22.95
N ARG A 34 6.14 15.97 -22.87
CA ARG A 34 7.04 15.92 -24.03
C ARG A 34 7.28 14.47 -24.46
N GLN A 35 7.55 13.59 -23.52
CA GLN A 35 7.75 12.16 -23.79
C GLN A 35 6.47 11.51 -24.30
N CYS A 36 5.30 11.86 -23.75
CA CYS A 36 4.00 11.42 -24.24
C CYS A 36 3.76 11.86 -25.69
N GLY A 37 4.12 13.10 -26.04
CA GLY A 37 4.01 13.60 -27.43
C GLY A 37 4.92 12.84 -28.39
N ILE A 38 6.16 12.54 -28.02
CA ILE A 38 7.09 11.74 -28.83
C ILE A 38 6.56 10.30 -28.96
N ALA A 39 6.08 9.70 -27.86
CA ALA A 39 5.51 8.35 -27.89
C ALA A 39 4.31 8.27 -28.83
N LEU A 40 3.40 9.24 -28.77
CA LEU A 40 2.25 9.34 -29.70
C LEU A 40 2.71 9.49 -31.15
N GLY A 41 3.74 10.32 -31.40
CA GLY A 41 4.36 10.44 -32.71
C GLY A 41 4.90 9.11 -33.25
N MET A 42 5.56 8.31 -32.38
CA MET A 42 6.04 6.98 -32.74
C MET A 42 4.89 6.00 -33.02
N VAL A 43 3.77 6.08 -32.28
CA VAL A 43 2.56 5.29 -32.57
C VAL A 43 2.01 5.63 -33.94
N VAL A 44 1.93 6.93 -34.31
CA VAL A 44 1.47 7.36 -35.62
C VAL A 44 2.40 6.85 -36.73
N VAL A 45 3.72 6.96 -36.56
CA VAL A 45 4.70 6.45 -37.52
C VAL A 45 4.57 4.94 -37.68
N TRP A 46 4.45 4.21 -36.56
CA TRP A 46 4.25 2.76 -36.59
C TRP A 46 2.95 2.36 -37.31
N THR A 47 1.85 3.03 -36.99
CA THR A 47 0.56 2.79 -37.66
C THR A 47 0.65 3.06 -39.17
N ALA A 48 1.26 4.18 -39.56
CA ALA A 48 1.43 4.53 -40.97
C ALA A 48 2.30 3.50 -41.72
N THR A 49 3.41 3.05 -41.10
CA THR A 49 4.28 2.04 -41.71
C THR A 49 3.64 0.66 -41.77
N THR A 50 2.84 0.27 -40.76
CA THR A 50 2.08 -0.99 -40.75
C THR A 50 1.09 -1.04 -41.92
N LEU A 51 0.43 0.07 -42.22
CA LEU A 51 -0.52 0.16 -43.34
C LEU A 51 0.16 0.39 -44.69
N ALA A 52 1.36 0.97 -44.72
CA ALA A 52 2.14 1.17 -45.96
C ALA A 52 2.59 -0.16 -46.59
N GLY A 53 2.87 -1.19 -45.77
CA GLY A 53 3.29 -2.51 -46.26
C GLY A 53 2.30 -3.11 -47.26
N PRO A 54 1.02 -3.31 -46.92
CA PRO A 54 -0.01 -3.77 -47.86
C PRO A 54 -0.18 -2.90 -49.12
N PHE A 55 0.04 -1.56 -49.02
CA PHE A 55 0.03 -0.69 -50.20
C PHE A 55 1.18 -0.98 -51.17
N LEU A 56 2.37 -1.22 -50.66
CA LEU A 56 3.55 -1.57 -51.48
C LEU A 56 3.36 -2.94 -52.13
N VAL A 57 2.76 -3.91 -51.42
CA VAL A 57 2.40 -5.21 -52.00
C VAL A 57 1.40 -5.02 -53.16
N ARG A 58 0.33 -4.22 -52.94
CA ARG A 58 -0.62 -3.86 -54.01
C ARG A 58 0.10 -3.27 -55.22
N HIS A 59 0.98 -2.31 -54.98
CA HIS A 59 1.76 -1.64 -56.06
C HIS A 59 2.64 -2.63 -56.83
N GLY A 60 3.36 -3.49 -56.12
CA GLY A 60 4.22 -4.53 -56.70
C GLY A 60 3.43 -5.53 -57.55
N ILE A 61 2.21 -5.94 -57.11
CA ILE A 61 1.34 -6.82 -57.87
C ILE A 61 0.77 -6.12 -59.13
N ASP A 62 0.16 -4.93 -58.97
CA ASP A 62 -0.54 -4.26 -60.05
C ASP A 62 0.40 -3.64 -61.10
N LYS A 63 1.50 -3.03 -60.69
CA LYS A 63 2.45 -2.34 -61.58
C LYS A 63 3.68 -3.19 -61.92
N GLY A 64 4.17 -4.04 -60.99
CA GLY A 64 5.33 -4.89 -61.22
C GLY A 64 4.94 -6.18 -61.95
N ILE A 65 4.14 -7.03 -61.35
CA ILE A 65 3.87 -8.37 -61.88
C ILE A 65 2.90 -8.30 -63.06
N LYS A 66 1.73 -7.63 -62.89
CA LYS A 66 0.70 -7.58 -63.93
C LYS A 66 1.13 -6.77 -65.16
N ALA A 67 1.83 -5.67 -64.97
CA ALA A 67 2.36 -4.83 -66.05
C ALA A 67 3.75 -5.31 -66.59
N GLN A 68 4.31 -6.36 -66.00
CA GLN A 68 5.66 -6.91 -66.33
C GLN A 68 6.79 -5.88 -66.23
N ASP A 69 6.65 -4.90 -65.29
CA ASP A 69 7.66 -3.88 -65.02
C ASP A 69 8.55 -4.29 -63.87
N GLY A 70 9.73 -4.79 -64.16
CA GLY A 70 10.72 -5.20 -63.16
C GLY A 70 11.18 -4.06 -62.24
N GLY A 71 11.29 -2.82 -62.77
CA GLY A 71 11.69 -1.67 -61.98
C GLY A 71 10.65 -1.28 -60.95
N ALA A 72 9.36 -1.39 -61.27
CA ALA A 72 8.27 -1.16 -60.32
C ALA A 72 8.23 -2.24 -59.23
N LEU A 73 8.57 -3.48 -59.58
CA LEU A 73 8.63 -4.58 -58.60
C LEU A 73 9.82 -4.37 -57.64
N ASP A 74 10.99 -4.07 -58.14
CA ASP A 74 12.19 -3.81 -57.33
C ASP A 74 11.97 -2.63 -56.36
N ALA A 75 11.36 -1.55 -56.87
CA ALA A 75 11.01 -0.38 -56.05
C ALA A 75 10.02 -0.74 -54.93
N ALA A 76 9.00 -1.58 -55.21
CA ALA A 76 8.06 -2.06 -54.21
C ALA A 76 8.72 -2.93 -53.13
N VAL A 77 9.64 -3.82 -53.51
CA VAL A 77 10.38 -4.69 -52.60
C VAL A 77 11.31 -3.88 -51.69
N ILE A 78 12.13 -2.98 -52.31
CA ILE A 78 13.02 -2.10 -51.54
C ILE A 78 12.22 -1.22 -50.60
N GLY A 79 11.13 -0.62 -51.10
CA GLY A 79 10.21 0.20 -50.28
C GLY A 79 9.63 -0.58 -49.10
N TYR A 80 9.23 -1.84 -49.31
CA TYR A 80 8.71 -2.71 -48.25
C TYR A 80 9.77 -2.95 -47.15
N VAL A 81 11.03 -3.26 -47.54
CA VAL A 81 12.12 -3.47 -46.58
C VAL A 81 12.41 -2.19 -45.77
N VAL A 82 12.44 -1.03 -46.47
CA VAL A 82 12.64 0.27 -45.81
C VAL A 82 11.51 0.57 -44.81
N VAL A 83 10.25 0.39 -45.23
CA VAL A 83 9.08 0.59 -44.37
C VAL A 83 9.08 -0.36 -43.18
N ALA A 84 9.48 -1.63 -43.39
CA ALA A 84 9.61 -2.61 -42.31
C ALA A 84 10.70 -2.20 -41.29
N ALA A 85 11.84 -1.69 -41.78
CA ALA A 85 12.90 -1.19 -40.91
C ALA A 85 12.46 0.04 -40.09
N ILE A 86 11.74 0.99 -40.72
CA ILE A 86 11.17 2.16 -40.02
C ILE A 86 10.13 1.71 -38.99
N SER A 87 9.26 0.77 -39.36
CA SER A 87 8.25 0.19 -38.47
C SER A 87 8.90 -0.43 -37.22
N TYR A 88 9.96 -1.23 -37.41
CA TYR A 88 10.70 -1.83 -36.31
C TYR A 88 11.28 -0.76 -35.36
N VAL A 89 11.92 0.26 -35.90
CA VAL A 89 12.50 1.35 -35.12
C VAL A 89 11.41 2.10 -34.38
N ALA A 90 10.32 2.48 -35.06
CA ALA A 90 9.20 3.19 -34.45
C ALA A 90 8.56 2.38 -33.31
N TYR A 91 8.31 1.08 -33.53
CA TYR A 91 7.75 0.18 -32.51
C TYR A 91 8.65 0.04 -31.29
N ARG A 92 9.95 -0.14 -31.52
CA ARG A 92 10.96 -0.22 -30.45
C ARG A 92 10.95 1.03 -29.57
N PHE A 93 11.01 2.23 -30.20
CA PHE A 93 10.98 3.50 -29.44
C PHE A 93 9.64 3.74 -28.76
N GLN A 94 8.54 3.39 -29.40
CA GLN A 94 7.19 3.46 -28.82
C GLN A 94 7.11 2.64 -27.52
N VAL A 95 7.50 1.35 -27.56
CA VAL A 95 7.48 0.48 -26.39
C VAL A 95 8.37 1.04 -25.28
N GLN A 96 9.61 1.43 -25.62
CA GLN A 96 10.55 1.97 -24.62
C GLN A 96 10.04 3.27 -23.97
N LEU A 97 9.48 4.19 -24.77
CA LEU A 97 8.98 5.48 -24.23
C LEU A 97 7.74 5.28 -23.36
N ILE A 98 6.77 4.49 -23.80
CA ILE A 98 5.54 4.24 -23.02
C ILE A 98 5.88 3.52 -21.71
N SER A 99 6.73 2.49 -21.75
CA SER A 99 7.17 1.80 -20.53
C SER A 99 7.93 2.73 -19.59
N ARG A 100 8.81 3.59 -20.12
CA ARG A 100 9.56 4.56 -19.30
C ARG A 100 8.66 5.60 -18.65
N ILE A 101 7.67 6.12 -19.39
CA ILE A 101 6.68 7.05 -18.83
C ILE A 101 5.90 6.37 -17.70
N GLY A 102 5.45 5.13 -17.95
CA GLY A 102 4.72 4.36 -16.99
C GLY A 102 5.48 4.07 -15.71
N GLU A 103 6.69 3.57 -15.81
CA GLU A 103 7.53 3.29 -14.64
C GLU A 103 7.87 4.58 -13.86
N SER A 104 8.08 5.69 -14.57
CA SER A 104 8.32 6.98 -13.91
C SER A 104 7.08 7.46 -13.15
N PHE A 105 5.89 7.32 -13.73
CA PHE A 105 4.62 7.63 -13.06
C PHE A 105 4.41 6.77 -11.82
N LEU A 106 4.65 5.47 -11.92
CA LEU A 106 4.49 4.54 -10.78
C LEU A 106 5.49 4.82 -9.67
N ARG A 107 6.75 5.11 -10.02
CA ARG A 107 7.75 5.54 -9.04
C ARG A 107 7.29 6.78 -8.28
N ASP A 108 6.86 7.81 -9.01
CA ASP A 108 6.42 9.08 -8.41
C ASP A 108 5.17 8.90 -7.54
N LEU A 109 4.27 8.00 -7.96
CA LEU A 109 3.08 7.65 -7.17
C LEU A 109 3.47 6.91 -5.88
N ARG A 110 4.36 5.90 -5.96
CA ARG A 110 4.86 5.18 -4.78
C ARG A 110 5.51 6.13 -3.78
N VAL A 111 6.39 7.01 -4.26
CA VAL A 111 7.05 8.00 -3.39
C VAL A 111 6.02 8.91 -2.72
N ARG A 112 5.05 9.45 -3.47
CA ARG A 112 4.02 10.33 -2.89
C ARG A 112 3.13 9.63 -1.86
N VAL A 113 2.74 8.38 -2.13
CA VAL A 113 1.94 7.60 -1.18
C VAL A 113 2.75 7.31 0.07
N PHE A 114 4.02 6.92 -0.07
CA PHE A 114 4.90 6.66 1.06
C PHE A 114 5.17 7.93 1.89
N ASP A 115 5.46 9.06 1.25
CA ASP A 115 5.65 10.35 1.93
C ASP A 115 4.39 10.77 2.69
N HIS A 116 3.21 10.54 2.10
CA HIS A 116 1.95 10.83 2.77
C HIS A 116 1.71 9.91 3.96
N LEU A 117 1.96 8.59 3.81
CA LEU A 117 1.90 7.65 4.92
C LEU A 117 2.80 8.09 6.08
N GLN A 118 4.05 8.49 5.82
CA GLN A 118 4.95 8.95 6.88
C GLN A 118 4.47 10.21 7.62
N ARG A 119 3.54 10.98 7.05
CA ARG A 119 2.94 12.19 7.65
C ARG A 119 1.61 11.93 8.34
N LEU A 120 0.97 10.79 8.09
CA LEU A 120 -0.28 10.43 8.76
C LEU A 120 -0.05 10.21 10.26
N SER A 121 -1.03 10.57 11.05
CA SER A 121 -1.01 10.48 12.50
C SER A 121 -1.35 9.07 13.00
N MET A 122 -1.02 8.76 14.25
CA MET A 122 -1.31 7.46 14.88
C MET A 122 -2.77 6.99 14.77
N PRO A 123 -3.79 7.87 14.83
CA PRO A 123 -5.18 7.48 14.62
C PRO A 123 -5.44 6.68 13.34
N PHE A 124 -4.73 6.99 12.26
CA PHE A 124 -4.82 6.24 11.02
C PHE A 124 -4.27 4.81 11.18
N TYR A 125 -3.11 4.66 11.81
CA TYR A 125 -2.44 3.36 11.99
C TYR A 125 -3.12 2.45 13.01
N ASP A 126 -3.81 3.03 14.00
CA ASP A 126 -4.60 2.27 14.98
C ASP A 126 -5.93 1.75 14.37
N ARG A 127 -6.49 2.45 13.34
CA ARG A 127 -7.69 2.04 12.60
C ARG A 127 -7.40 1.08 11.44
N GLU A 128 -6.32 1.32 10.68
CA GLU A 128 -5.99 0.55 9.48
C GLU A 128 -5.02 -0.59 9.79
N LYS A 129 -5.33 -1.77 9.28
CA LYS A 129 -4.44 -2.93 9.44
C LYS A 129 -3.17 -2.75 8.59
N ALA A 130 -2.00 -3.01 9.17
CA ALA A 130 -0.71 -2.91 8.47
C ALA A 130 -0.68 -3.72 7.15
N GLY A 131 -1.31 -4.91 7.12
CA GLY A 131 -1.42 -5.73 5.91
C GLY A 131 -2.20 -5.05 4.78
N VAL A 132 -3.23 -4.23 5.09
CA VAL A 132 -3.98 -3.46 4.10
C VAL A 132 -3.10 -2.37 3.49
N ILE A 133 -2.33 -1.65 4.32
CA ILE A 133 -1.41 -0.61 3.86
C ILE A 133 -0.33 -1.21 2.95
N VAL A 134 0.26 -2.35 3.35
CA VAL A 134 1.25 -3.07 2.53
C VAL A 134 0.62 -3.52 1.21
N SER A 135 -0.59 -4.08 1.22
CA SER A 135 -1.31 -4.49 0.00
C SER A 135 -1.55 -3.31 -0.95
N ARG A 136 -1.89 -2.11 -0.42
CA ARG A 136 -2.03 -0.89 -1.25
C ARG A 136 -0.73 -0.48 -1.92
N MET A 137 0.42 -0.64 -1.22
CA MET A 137 1.74 -0.30 -1.75
C MET A 137 2.33 -1.35 -2.71
N THR A 138 1.81 -2.57 -2.70
CA THR A 138 2.23 -3.69 -3.56
C THR A 138 1.18 -4.00 -4.61
N SER A 139 0.15 -4.77 -4.28
CA SER A 139 -0.83 -5.30 -5.24
C SER A 139 -1.60 -4.22 -6.00
N ASP A 140 -2.00 -3.11 -5.34
CA ASP A 140 -2.71 -2.02 -6.03
C ASP A 140 -1.79 -1.28 -7.01
N VAL A 141 -0.51 -1.10 -6.65
CA VAL A 141 0.48 -0.50 -7.55
C VAL A 141 0.82 -1.46 -8.70
N ASP A 142 0.92 -2.77 -8.46
CA ASP A 142 1.16 -3.77 -9.51
C ASP A 142 0.01 -3.82 -10.52
N SER A 143 -1.25 -3.67 -10.07
CA SER A 143 -2.41 -3.56 -10.98
C SER A 143 -2.32 -2.32 -11.89
N LEU A 144 -1.81 -1.21 -11.37
CA LEU A 144 -1.53 -0.01 -12.17
C LEU A 144 -0.37 -0.23 -13.13
N GLN A 145 0.65 -0.99 -12.74
CA GLN A 145 1.79 -1.31 -13.58
C GLN A 145 1.35 -2.10 -14.82
N GLU A 146 0.46 -3.09 -14.66
CA GLU A 146 -0.11 -3.85 -15.78
C GLU A 146 -0.87 -2.93 -16.76
N LEU A 147 -1.71 -2.01 -16.25
CA LEU A 147 -2.41 -1.03 -17.09
C LEU A 147 -1.44 -0.13 -17.85
N VAL A 148 -0.42 0.36 -17.17
CA VAL A 148 0.51 1.33 -17.76
C VAL A 148 1.45 0.67 -18.77
N GLN A 149 1.97 -0.51 -18.47
CA GLN A 149 2.92 -1.21 -19.36
C GLN A 149 2.23 -1.82 -20.58
N MET A 150 1.09 -2.48 -20.38
CA MET A 150 0.38 -3.17 -21.47
C MET A 150 -0.87 -2.42 -21.92
N GLY A 151 -1.68 -1.96 -20.96
CA GLY A 151 -3.00 -1.42 -21.25
C GLY A 151 -2.95 -0.13 -22.09
N LEU A 152 -2.14 0.85 -21.70
CA LEU A 152 -2.01 2.11 -22.43
C LEU A 152 -1.41 1.91 -23.83
N LEU A 153 -0.36 1.06 -23.93
CA LEU A 153 0.26 0.74 -25.21
C LEU A 153 -0.77 0.11 -26.16
N MET A 154 -1.48 -0.92 -25.68
CA MET A 154 -2.49 -1.63 -26.47
C MET A 154 -3.65 -0.70 -26.85
N PHE A 155 -4.15 0.10 -25.92
CA PHE A 155 -5.29 0.98 -26.18
C PHE A 155 -5.00 2.04 -27.24
N VAL A 156 -3.87 2.75 -27.11
CA VAL A 156 -3.51 3.82 -28.04
C VAL A 156 -3.13 3.26 -29.40
N SER A 157 -2.30 2.21 -29.43
CA SER A 157 -1.80 1.61 -30.68
C SER A 157 -2.91 0.91 -31.45
N ASN A 158 -3.70 0.05 -30.78
CA ASN A 158 -4.77 -0.69 -31.44
C ASN A 158 -5.96 0.20 -31.79
N GLY A 159 -6.29 1.18 -30.93
CA GLY A 159 -7.35 2.15 -31.22
C GLY A 159 -7.01 3.00 -32.47
N LEU A 160 -5.78 3.49 -32.57
CA LEU A 160 -5.33 4.23 -33.74
C LEU A 160 -5.22 3.35 -34.98
N LEU A 161 -4.65 2.15 -34.87
CA LEU A 161 -4.53 1.20 -35.96
C LEU A 161 -5.90 0.82 -36.51
N LEU A 162 -6.87 0.48 -35.64
CA LEU A 162 -8.24 0.16 -36.03
C LEU A 162 -8.90 1.33 -36.75
N GLY A 163 -8.86 2.53 -36.14
CA GLY A 163 -9.49 3.71 -36.71
C GLY A 163 -8.94 4.08 -38.09
N VAL A 164 -7.58 4.11 -38.22
CA VAL A 164 -6.93 4.42 -39.48
C VAL A 164 -7.16 3.32 -40.53
N SER A 165 -7.13 2.02 -40.11
CA SER A 165 -7.41 0.90 -41.02
C SER A 165 -8.80 0.98 -41.62
N VAL A 166 -9.85 1.31 -40.83
CA VAL A 166 -11.21 1.50 -41.34
C VAL A 166 -11.26 2.62 -42.37
N VAL A 167 -10.62 3.77 -42.09
CA VAL A 167 -10.58 4.91 -43.02
C VAL A 167 -9.87 4.54 -44.33
N VAL A 168 -8.72 3.90 -44.23
CA VAL A 168 -7.91 3.47 -45.37
C VAL A 168 -8.68 2.45 -46.24
N LEU A 169 -9.29 1.44 -45.61
CA LEU A 169 -10.11 0.45 -46.33
C LEU A 169 -11.32 1.09 -47.02
N ALA A 170 -11.96 2.09 -46.35
CA ALA A 170 -13.07 2.84 -46.94
C ALA A 170 -12.64 3.62 -48.18
N VAL A 171 -11.48 4.27 -48.15
CA VAL A 171 -10.93 5.03 -49.29
C VAL A 171 -10.52 4.12 -50.42
N VAL A 172 -9.96 2.95 -50.12
CA VAL A 172 -9.52 1.99 -51.17
C VAL A 172 -10.70 1.31 -51.86
N SER A 173 -11.70 0.82 -51.11
CA SER A 173 -12.96 0.31 -51.65
C SER A 173 -14.04 0.24 -50.56
N TRP A 174 -14.92 1.22 -50.53
CA TRP A 174 -16.03 1.27 -49.59
C TRP A 174 -17.00 0.08 -49.77
N LYS A 175 -17.15 -0.44 -51.02
CA LYS A 175 -18.00 -1.61 -51.32
C LYS A 175 -17.47 -2.87 -50.59
N LEU A 176 -16.15 -3.13 -50.70
CA LEU A 176 -15.52 -4.26 -49.98
C LEU A 176 -15.57 -4.07 -48.49
N LEU A 177 -15.39 -2.85 -48.00
CA LEU A 177 -15.47 -2.59 -46.55
C LEU A 177 -16.87 -2.89 -46.02
N LEU A 178 -17.94 -2.44 -46.70
CA LEU A 178 -19.32 -2.74 -46.28
C LEU A 178 -19.58 -4.24 -46.25
N LEU A 179 -19.06 -4.97 -47.23
CA LEU A 179 -19.17 -6.43 -47.26
C LEU A 179 -18.47 -7.10 -46.07
N CYS A 180 -17.27 -6.62 -45.72
CA CYS A 180 -16.51 -7.11 -44.57
C CYS A 180 -17.20 -6.74 -43.25
N LEU A 181 -17.88 -5.59 -43.17
CA LEU A 181 -18.61 -5.16 -41.99
C LEU A 181 -19.84 -6.00 -41.67
N ILE A 182 -20.33 -6.85 -42.58
CA ILE A 182 -21.45 -7.80 -42.33
C ILE A 182 -21.13 -8.73 -41.15
N CYS A 183 -19.87 -9.12 -40.97
CA CYS A 183 -19.45 -9.99 -39.86
C CYS A 183 -19.28 -9.25 -38.51
N VAL A 184 -19.17 -7.91 -38.53
CA VAL A 184 -18.92 -7.10 -37.33
C VAL A 184 -20.04 -7.20 -36.29
N PRO A 185 -21.35 -7.10 -36.64
CA PRO A 185 -22.42 -7.28 -35.64
C PRO A 185 -22.38 -8.61 -34.93
N PHE A 186 -22.00 -9.69 -35.64
CA PHE A 186 -21.84 -11.02 -35.05
C PHE A 186 -20.68 -11.05 -34.05
N VAL A 187 -19.54 -10.45 -34.41
CA VAL A 187 -18.37 -10.33 -33.52
C VAL A 187 -18.70 -9.50 -32.28
N VAL A 188 -19.43 -8.37 -32.45
CA VAL A 188 -19.86 -7.53 -31.32
C VAL A 188 -20.79 -8.28 -30.39
N LEU A 189 -21.79 -9.02 -30.92
CA LEU A 189 -22.69 -9.85 -30.11
C LEU A 189 -21.93 -10.95 -29.36
N ALA A 190 -20.99 -11.63 -30.03
CA ALA A 190 -20.14 -12.64 -29.42
C ALA A 190 -19.28 -12.03 -28.30
N SER A 191 -18.69 -10.83 -28.53
CA SER A 191 -17.86 -10.12 -27.54
C SER A 191 -18.67 -9.70 -26.32
N VAL A 192 -19.87 -9.15 -26.50
CA VAL A 192 -20.76 -8.77 -25.38
C VAL A 192 -21.18 -10.00 -24.55
N LYS A 193 -21.53 -11.11 -25.23
CA LYS A 193 -21.87 -12.36 -24.54
C LYS A 193 -20.67 -12.93 -23.80
N PHE A 194 -19.49 -12.92 -24.41
CA PHE A 194 -18.24 -13.34 -23.78
C PHE A 194 -17.94 -12.50 -22.56
N GLN A 195 -17.99 -11.18 -22.67
CA GLN A 195 -17.67 -10.25 -21.57
C GLN A 195 -18.57 -10.49 -20.34
N ARG A 196 -19.88 -10.70 -20.55
CA ARG A 196 -20.82 -11.00 -19.46
C ARG A 196 -20.51 -12.35 -18.79
N ALA A 197 -20.26 -13.38 -19.58
CA ALA A 197 -19.96 -14.71 -19.08
C ALA A 197 -18.58 -14.77 -18.40
N SER A 198 -17.58 -14.14 -19.00
CA SER A 198 -16.21 -14.06 -18.48
C SER A 198 -16.15 -13.33 -17.14
N ASN A 199 -16.89 -12.22 -16.98
CA ASN A 199 -16.92 -11.46 -15.74
C ASN A 199 -17.45 -12.31 -14.56
N ALA A 200 -18.54 -13.06 -14.75
CA ALA A 200 -19.06 -13.97 -13.72
C ALA A 200 -18.07 -15.08 -13.37
N ALA A 201 -17.47 -15.72 -14.39
CA ALA A 201 -16.50 -16.78 -14.17
C ALA A 201 -15.20 -16.26 -13.49
N TYR A 202 -14.81 -15.02 -13.79
CA TYR A 202 -13.66 -14.38 -13.17
C TYR A 202 -13.86 -14.14 -11.67
N LEU A 203 -15.07 -13.71 -11.25
CA LEU A 203 -15.41 -13.56 -9.84
C LEU A 203 -15.37 -14.90 -9.11
N ASP A 204 -15.94 -15.98 -9.71
CA ASP A 204 -15.89 -17.34 -9.14
C ASP A 204 -14.43 -17.82 -8.94
N VAL A 205 -13.57 -17.57 -9.91
CA VAL A 205 -12.13 -17.94 -9.84
C VAL A 205 -11.46 -17.15 -8.70
N ARG A 206 -11.74 -15.89 -8.59
CA ARG A 206 -11.18 -15.02 -7.57
C ARG A 206 -11.57 -15.46 -6.16
N ASP A 207 -12.85 -15.72 -5.94
CA ASP A 207 -13.36 -16.23 -4.66
C ASP A 207 -12.71 -17.57 -4.33
N GLY A 208 -12.54 -18.45 -5.33
CA GLY A 208 -11.83 -19.70 -5.20
C GLY A 208 -10.36 -19.53 -4.79
N ILE A 209 -9.64 -18.56 -5.38
CA ILE A 209 -8.26 -18.22 -5.02
C ILE A 209 -8.21 -17.70 -3.57
N GLY A 210 -9.08 -16.76 -3.19
CA GLY A 210 -9.16 -16.21 -1.84
C GLY A 210 -9.37 -17.27 -0.79
N ASN A 211 -10.34 -18.16 -1.00
CA ASN A 211 -10.65 -19.27 -0.10
C ASN A 211 -9.49 -20.26 0.02
N THR A 212 -8.85 -20.63 -1.09
CA THR A 212 -7.70 -21.57 -1.11
C THR A 212 -6.49 -20.96 -0.39
N LEU A 213 -6.24 -19.66 -0.59
CA LEU A 213 -5.14 -18.94 0.07
C LEU A 213 -5.38 -18.80 1.58
N SER A 214 -6.61 -18.52 2.00
CA SER A 214 -6.99 -18.48 3.42
C SER A 214 -6.79 -19.83 4.10
N GLN A 215 -7.21 -20.94 3.46
CA GLN A 215 -6.99 -22.29 3.96
C GLN A 215 -5.49 -22.63 4.06
N LEU A 216 -4.70 -22.24 3.05
CA LEU A 216 -3.25 -22.43 3.07
C LEU A 216 -2.59 -21.67 4.21
N GLN A 217 -2.98 -20.40 4.40
CA GLN A 217 -2.45 -19.56 5.49
C GLN A 217 -2.81 -20.13 6.86
N GLU A 218 -4.06 -20.57 7.06
CA GLU A 218 -4.53 -21.21 8.29
C GLU A 218 -3.75 -22.50 8.58
N GLY A 219 -3.63 -23.39 7.57
CA GLY A 219 -2.92 -24.67 7.69
C GLY A 219 -1.43 -24.50 8.01
N ILE A 220 -0.74 -23.53 7.36
CA ILE A 220 0.67 -23.26 7.62
C ILE A 220 0.86 -22.60 9.01
N ALA A 221 0.02 -21.62 9.35
CA ALA A 221 0.10 -20.98 10.67
C ALA A 221 -0.20 -21.94 11.81
N GLY A 222 -1.14 -22.89 11.59
CA GLY A 222 -1.55 -23.92 12.53
C GLY A 222 -0.76 -25.23 12.45
N VAL A 223 0.30 -25.32 11.63
CA VAL A 223 0.99 -26.60 11.35
C VAL A 223 1.45 -27.35 12.60
N ARG A 224 1.92 -26.63 13.61
CA ARG A 224 2.33 -27.24 14.90
C ARG A 224 1.17 -27.93 15.61
N VAL A 225 -0.02 -27.35 15.53
CA VAL A 225 -1.24 -27.94 16.12
C VAL A 225 -1.67 -29.16 15.31
N VAL A 226 -1.68 -29.04 13.98
CA VAL A 226 -2.02 -30.14 13.06
C VAL A 226 -1.11 -31.35 13.34
N GLN A 227 0.21 -31.14 13.41
CA GLN A 227 1.20 -32.19 13.69
C GLN A 227 1.08 -32.76 15.11
N ALA A 228 0.88 -31.88 16.13
CA ALA A 228 0.73 -32.31 17.51
C ALA A 228 -0.49 -33.24 17.73
N PHE A 229 -1.54 -33.09 16.90
CA PHE A 229 -2.76 -33.90 16.97
C PHE A 229 -2.87 -34.96 15.86
N GLY A 230 -1.85 -35.15 15.01
CA GLY A 230 -1.84 -36.13 13.91
C GLY A 230 -2.98 -35.93 12.93
N ARG A 231 -3.27 -34.67 12.53
CA ARG A 231 -4.40 -34.32 11.66
C ARG A 231 -3.99 -33.93 10.25
N GLU A 232 -2.80 -34.31 9.79
CA GLU A 232 -2.24 -33.98 8.48
C GLU A 232 -3.14 -34.43 7.34
N ASP A 233 -3.67 -35.68 7.42
CA ASP A 233 -4.55 -36.24 6.38
C ASP A 233 -5.87 -35.45 6.29
N VAL A 234 -6.42 -35.00 7.42
CA VAL A 234 -7.68 -34.26 7.46
C VAL A 234 -7.50 -32.87 6.82
N GLU A 235 -6.42 -32.16 7.16
CA GLU A 235 -6.13 -30.86 6.58
C GLU A 235 -5.76 -30.98 5.09
N SER A 236 -5.02 -32.01 4.71
CA SER A 236 -4.73 -32.30 3.29
C SER A 236 -6.00 -32.55 2.49
N ALA A 237 -6.93 -33.35 3.01
CA ALA A 237 -8.21 -33.60 2.36
C ALA A 237 -9.07 -32.34 2.23
N ARG A 238 -9.09 -31.48 3.28
CA ARG A 238 -9.78 -30.19 3.27
C ARG A 238 -9.23 -29.25 2.18
N PHE A 239 -7.90 -29.16 2.08
CA PHE A 239 -7.22 -28.35 1.06
C PHE A 239 -7.47 -28.89 -0.35
N GLN A 240 -7.50 -30.23 -0.54
CA GLN A 240 -7.83 -30.85 -1.83
C GLN A 240 -9.23 -30.48 -2.32
N VAL A 241 -10.22 -30.41 -1.42
CA VAL A 241 -11.58 -29.98 -1.77
C VAL A 241 -11.61 -28.53 -2.22
N GLY A 242 -10.91 -27.63 -1.51
CA GLY A 242 -10.77 -26.22 -1.87
C GLY A 242 -10.10 -26.04 -3.24
N SER A 243 -8.97 -26.74 -3.43
CA SER A 243 -8.21 -26.74 -4.69
C SER A 243 -9.03 -27.28 -5.87
N ARG A 244 -9.87 -28.32 -5.65
CA ARG A 244 -10.76 -28.86 -6.68
C ARG A 244 -11.83 -27.84 -7.09
N ARG A 245 -12.43 -27.11 -6.15
CA ARG A 245 -13.40 -26.05 -6.46
C ARG A 245 -12.76 -24.94 -7.29
N LEU A 246 -11.53 -24.54 -6.94
CA LEU A 246 -10.76 -23.55 -7.70
C LEU A 246 -10.48 -24.06 -9.12
N PHE A 247 -10.07 -25.33 -9.28
CA PHE A 247 -9.88 -25.95 -10.59
C PHE A 247 -11.17 -25.92 -11.42
N ASP A 248 -12.31 -26.27 -10.84
CA ASP A 248 -13.60 -26.26 -11.55
C ASP A 248 -14.03 -24.84 -11.96
N ALA A 249 -13.73 -23.82 -11.14
CA ALA A 249 -13.93 -22.42 -11.50
C ALA A 249 -13.03 -22.01 -12.69
N HIS A 250 -11.73 -22.33 -12.63
CA HIS A 250 -10.81 -22.11 -13.75
C HIS A 250 -11.26 -22.80 -15.03
N MET A 251 -11.70 -24.07 -14.94
CA MET A 251 -12.18 -24.81 -16.10
C MET A 251 -13.44 -24.21 -16.72
N ARG A 252 -14.32 -23.59 -15.92
CA ARG A 252 -15.45 -22.79 -16.46
C ARG A 252 -14.97 -21.58 -17.24
N SER A 253 -14.01 -20.81 -16.69
CA SER A 253 -13.41 -19.67 -17.36
C SER A 253 -12.72 -20.06 -18.67
N VAL A 254 -11.94 -21.16 -18.65
CA VAL A 254 -11.27 -21.70 -19.84
C VAL A 254 -12.28 -22.10 -20.93
N LYS A 255 -13.41 -22.76 -20.57
CA LYS A 255 -14.46 -23.12 -21.53
C LYS A 255 -15.09 -21.90 -22.21
N ILE A 256 -15.28 -20.81 -21.47
CA ILE A 256 -15.80 -19.54 -22.03
C ILE A 256 -14.78 -18.95 -23.01
N SER A 257 -13.50 -18.90 -22.65
CA SER A 257 -12.43 -18.40 -23.52
C SER A 257 -12.23 -19.29 -24.76
N ALA A 258 -12.26 -20.61 -24.56
CA ALA A 258 -12.12 -21.59 -25.64
C ALA A 258 -13.26 -21.54 -26.66
N TRP A 259 -14.43 -21.04 -26.30
CA TRP A 259 -15.50 -20.76 -27.25
C TRP A 259 -15.29 -19.44 -27.99
N TYR A 260 -14.90 -18.39 -27.29
CA TYR A 260 -14.86 -17.02 -27.84
C TYR A 260 -13.73 -16.82 -28.85
N LEU A 261 -12.50 -17.25 -28.52
CA LEU A 261 -11.34 -17.02 -29.37
C LEU A 261 -11.49 -17.63 -30.77
N PRO A 262 -11.89 -18.90 -30.93
CA PRO A 262 -12.11 -19.49 -32.24
C PRO A 262 -13.26 -18.86 -33.03
N VAL A 263 -14.29 -18.32 -32.34
CA VAL A 263 -15.41 -17.63 -33.00
C VAL A 263 -14.95 -16.33 -33.68
N ILE A 264 -14.09 -15.55 -33.04
CA ILE A 264 -13.51 -14.34 -33.64
C ILE A 264 -12.61 -14.70 -34.82
N GLU A 265 -11.75 -15.72 -34.64
CA GLU A 265 -10.87 -16.19 -35.70
C GLU A 265 -11.68 -16.68 -36.91
N LEU A 266 -12.74 -17.47 -36.68
CA LEU A 266 -13.67 -17.93 -37.72
C LEU A 266 -14.34 -16.75 -38.44
N ALA A 267 -14.77 -15.73 -37.71
CA ALA A 267 -15.34 -14.52 -38.31
C ALA A 267 -14.32 -13.84 -39.24
N GLY A 268 -13.06 -13.76 -38.83
CA GLY A 268 -11.96 -13.23 -39.66
C GLY A 268 -11.76 -14.08 -40.93
N LEU A 269 -11.72 -15.41 -40.79
CA LEU A 269 -11.58 -16.35 -41.93
C LEU A 269 -12.76 -16.25 -42.89
N VAL A 270 -13.99 -16.21 -42.38
CA VAL A 270 -15.21 -16.04 -43.22
C VAL A 270 -15.17 -14.70 -43.96
N THR A 271 -14.80 -13.61 -43.26
CA THR A 271 -14.65 -12.30 -43.90
C THR A 271 -13.58 -12.33 -44.99
N THR A 272 -12.47 -13.00 -44.77
CA THR A 272 -11.41 -13.20 -45.79
C THR A 272 -11.92 -14.00 -46.96
N ALA A 273 -12.64 -15.09 -46.72
CA ALA A 273 -13.26 -15.88 -47.79
C ALA A 273 -14.24 -15.08 -48.63
N ILE A 274 -15.07 -14.26 -47.99
CA ILE A 274 -16.01 -13.33 -48.69
C ILE A 274 -15.21 -12.31 -49.51
N ALA A 275 -14.15 -11.72 -48.96
CA ALA A 275 -13.31 -10.75 -49.66
C ALA A 275 -12.61 -11.38 -50.88
N ILE A 276 -12.17 -12.63 -50.80
CA ILE A 276 -11.61 -13.38 -51.93
C ILE A 276 -12.67 -13.68 -52.98
N GLY A 277 -13.82 -14.23 -52.57
CA GLY A 277 -14.89 -14.66 -53.50
C GLY A 277 -15.51 -13.47 -54.25
N VAL A 278 -16.04 -12.50 -53.53
CA VAL A 278 -16.69 -11.33 -54.13
C VAL A 278 -15.67 -10.37 -54.74
N GLY A 279 -14.53 -10.14 -54.06
CA GLY A 279 -13.46 -9.31 -54.59
C GLY A 279 -12.84 -9.92 -55.85
N GLY A 280 -12.66 -11.25 -55.92
CA GLY A 280 -12.22 -11.98 -57.10
C GLY A 280 -13.21 -11.85 -58.27
N TRP A 281 -14.51 -11.91 -57.98
CA TRP A 281 -15.54 -11.67 -59.00
C TRP A 281 -15.50 -10.25 -59.53
N TRP A 282 -15.33 -9.22 -58.70
CA TRP A 282 -15.14 -7.83 -59.11
C TRP A 282 -13.82 -7.60 -59.87
N VAL A 283 -12.79 -8.39 -59.64
CA VAL A 283 -11.56 -8.39 -60.45
C VAL A 283 -11.87 -8.96 -61.83
N HIS A 284 -12.65 -10.05 -61.93
CA HIS A 284 -13.03 -10.64 -63.20
C HIS A 284 -13.90 -9.68 -64.05
N THR A 285 -14.78 -8.90 -63.42
CA THR A 285 -15.60 -7.89 -64.10
C THR A 285 -14.85 -6.59 -64.38
N GLY A 286 -13.62 -6.45 -63.93
CA GLY A 286 -12.77 -5.27 -64.16
C GLY A 286 -13.00 -4.08 -63.23
N GLU A 287 -13.87 -4.24 -62.19
CA GLU A 287 -14.13 -3.19 -61.20
C GLU A 287 -12.98 -2.99 -60.22
N LEU A 288 -12.24 -4.04 -59.90
CA LEU A 288 -11.11 -4.02 -58.97
C LEU A 288 -9.86 -4.63 -59.58
N THR A 289 -8.70 -4.35 -58.95
CA THR A 289 -7.41 -4.99 -59.32
C THR A 289 -7.08 -6.14 -58.34
N ILE A 290 -6.28 -7.11 -58.79
CA ILE A 290 -5.81 -8.21 -57.94
C ILE A 290 -5.07 -7.63 -56.71
N GLY A 291 -4.22 -6.62 -56.93
CA GLY A 291 -3.51 -5.94 -55.86
C GLY A 291 -4.45 -5.29 -54.83
N THR A 292 -5.61 -4.78 -55.23
CA THR A 292 -6.60 -4.23 -54.32
C THR A 292 -7.21 -5.30 -53.39
N VAL A 293 -7.55 -6.47 -53.94
CA VAL A 293 -8.09 -7.58 -53.14
C VAL A 293 -7.03 -8.10 -52.16
N THR A 294 -5.79 -8.25 -52.65
CA THR A 294 -4.63 -8.64 -51.80
C THR A 294 -4.38 -7.64 -50.69
N PHE A 295 -4.43 -6.33 -50.99
CA PHE A 295 -4.32 -5.27 -49.97
C PHE A 295 -5.39 -5.41 -48.88
N PHE A 296 -6.66 -5.66 -49.29
CA PHE A 296 -7.77 -5.88 -48.35
C PHE A 296 -7.51 -7.07 -47.43
N ILE A 297 -7.10 -8.22 -47.97
CA ILE A 297 -6.82 -9.43 -47.21
C ILE A 297 -5.71 -9.19 -46.17
N LEU A 298 -4.61 -8.56 -46.59
CA LEU A 298 -3.49 -8.24 -45.72
C LEU A 298 -3.84 -7.23 -44.63
N THR A 299 -4.77 -6.30 -44.90
CA THR A 299 -5.17 -5.26 -43.93
C THR A 299 -6.30 -5.72 -43.02
N LEU A 300 -7.03 -6.79 -43.39
CA LEU A 300 -8.19 -7.27 -42.67
C LEU A 300 -7.85 -7.77 -41.25
N SER A 301 -6.67 -8.36 -41.05
CA SER A 301 -6.17 -8.74 -39.73
C SER A 301 -6.07 -7.53 -38.78
N ASN A 302 -5.74 -6.35 -39.29
CA ASN A 302 -5.66 -5.11 -38.53
C ASN A 302 -7.04 -4.59 -38.04
N LEU A 303 -8.16 -5.22 -38.43
CA LEU A 303 -9.50 -4.95 -37.91
C LEU A 303 -9.87 -5.89 -36.75
N PHE A 304 -9.59 -7.19 -36.90
CA PHE A 304 -10.07 -8.20 -35.93
C PHE A 304 -9.17 -8.35 -34.74
N GLU A 305 -7.84 -8.33 -34.92
CA GLU A 305 -6.87 -8.44 -33.84
C GLU A 305 -6.99 -7.34 -32.78
N PRO A 306 -7.08 -6.03 -33.14
CA PRO A 306 -7.31 -4.97 -32.17
C PRO A 306 -8.62 -5.12 -31.38
N ILE A 307 -9.71 -5.58 -32.00
CA ILE A 307 -10.99 -5.80 -31.31
C ILE A 307 -10.83 -6.84 -30.20
N GLN A 308 -10.14 -7.93 -30.49
CA GLN A 308 -9.85 -8.98 -29.51
C GLN A 308 -8.98 -8.47 -28.36
N GLN A 309 -7.92 -7.74 -28.67
CA GLN A 309 -7.00 -7.19 -27.66
C GLN A 309 -7.68 -6.11 -26.81
N LEU A 310 -8.48 -5.22 -27.39
CA LEU A 310 -9.23 -4.21 -26.65
C LEU A 310 -10.31 -4.82 -25.73
N SER A 311 -10.87 -5.97 -26.10
CA SER A 311 -11.82 -6.69 -25.24
C SER A 311 -11.15 -7.25 -23.98
N GLN A 312 -9.90 -7.71 -24.07
CA GLN A 312 -9.11 -8.18 -22.91
C GLN A 312 -8.68 -7.03 -22.00
N LEU A 313 -8.45 -5.85 -22.58
CA LEU A 313 -8.03 -4.67 -21.86
C LEU A 313 -9.06 -4.16 -20.85
N PHE A 314 -10.34 -4.42 -21.07
CA PHE A 314 -11.41 -3.94 -20.20
C PHE A 314 -11.21 -4.34 -18.73
N ASN A 315 -10.83 -5.60 -18.47
CA ASN A 315 -10.60 -6.10 -17.12
C ASN A 315 -9.39 -5.42 -16.46
N ILE A 316 -8.32 -5.19 -17.22
CA ILE A 316 -7.11 -4.49 -16.74
C ILE A 316 -7.46 -3.05 -16.35
N VAL A 317 -8.23 -2.34 -17.18
CA VAL A 317 -8.67 -0.96 -16.92
C VAL A 317 -9.54 -0.89 -15.66
N GLN A 318 -10.45 -1.84 -15.48
CA GLN A 318 -11.36 -1.87 -14.33
C GLN A 318 -10.58 -2.15 -13.04
N SER A 319 -9.69 -3.14 -13.03
CA SER A 319 -8.84 -3.47 -11.88
C SER A 319 -7.95 -2.28 -11.50
N ALA A 320 -7.24 -1.72 -12.46
CA ALA A 320 -6.37 -0.57 -12.24
C ALA A 320 -7.15 0.69 -11.80
N GLY A 321 -8.38 0.88 -12.29
CA GLY A 321 -9.25 1.96 -11.86
C GLY A 321 -9.63 1.86 -10.39
N ALA A 322 -10.00 0.66 -9.92
CA ALA A 322 -10.30 0.40 -8.51
C ALA A 322 -9.07 0.63 -7.62
N SER A 323 -7.89 0.10 -8.02
CA SER A 323 -6.63 0.30 -7.31
C SER A 323 -6.23 1.77 -7.24
N LEU A 324 -6.39 2.52 -8.32
CA LEU A 324 -6.13 3.97 -8.35
C LEU A 324 -7.06 4.74 -7.42
N ASN A 325 -8.33 4.36 -7.34
CA ASN A 325 -9.29 4.95 -6.41
C ASN A 325 -8.85 4.72 -4.94
N LYS A 326 -8.45 3.50 -4.60
CA LYS A 326 -7.94 3.17 -3.25
C LYS A 326 -6.69 3.98 -2.88
N LEU A 327 -5.75 4.12 -3.82
CA LEU A 327 -4.53 4.91 -3.60
C LEU A 327 -4.82 6.42 -3.49
N PHE A 328 -5.76 6.95 -4.27
CA PHE A 328 -6.16 8.35 -4.14
C PHE A 328 -6.96 8.61 -2.88
N ALA A 329 -7.84 7.69 -2.46
CA ALA A 329 -8.52 7.78 -1.17
C ALA A 329 -7.51 7.83 -0.02
N LEU A 330 -6.44 7.02 -0.08
CA LEU A 330 -5.35 7.07 0.88
C LEU A 330 -4.61 8.42 0.87
N LEU A 331 -4.30 8.97 -0.31
CA LEU A 331 -3.68 10.29 -0.45
C LEU A 331 -4.57 11.46 0.01
N ASP A 332 -5.88 11.26 0.02
CA ASP A 332 -6.87 12.25 0.47
C ASP A 332 -7.20 12.11 1.96
N THR A 333 -6.67 11.08 2.64
CA THR A 333 -6.84 10.92 4.08
C THR A 333 -6.19 12.11 4.80
N PRO A 334 -6.95 12.88 5.60
CA PRO A 334 -6.38 14.02 6.32
C PRO A 334 -5.42 13.57 7.41
N VAL A 335 -4.48 14.43 7.77
CA VAL A 335 -3.63 14.26 8.94
C VAL A 335 -4.44 14.67 10.16
N ASP A 336 -4.79 13.71 11.04
CA ASP A 336 -5.66 13.96 12.22
C ASP A 336 -5.00 14.89 13.25
N VAL A 337 -3.66 14.88 13.36
CA VAL A 337 -2.89 15.72 14.28
C VAL A 337 -1.96 16.65 13.46
N PRO A 338 -2.49 17.69 12.79
CA PRO A 338 -1.71 18.57 11.95
C PRO A 338 -0.93 19.59 12.78
N GLU A 339 0.19 20.05 12.25
CA GLU A 339 0.84 21.27 12.77
C GLU A 339 0.05 22.50 12.32
N ARG A 340 -0.34 23.35 13.30
CA ARG A 340 -1.08 24.59 13.01
C ARG A 340 -0.19 25.63 12.36
N LYS A 341 -0.76 26.46 11.50
CA LYS A 341 -0.06 27.62 10.94
C LYS A 341 0.28 28.62 12.07
N GLY A 342 1.56 28.96 12.18
CA GLY A 342 2.03 29.84 13.25
C GLY A 342 2.39 29.11 14.54
N ALA A 343 2.54 27.78 14.49
CA ALA A 343 3.05 26.99 15.61
C ALA A 343 4.40 27.54 16.11
N ILE A 344 4.60 27.53 17.43
CA ILE A 344 5.77 28.06 18.13
C ILE A 344 6.59 26.91 18.73
N ASP A 345 7.89 27.15 18.89
CA ASP A 345 8.76 26.16 19.53
C ASP A 345 8.54 26.15 21.04
N LEU A 346 8.47 24.95 21.62
CA LEU A 346 8.34 24.77 23.06
C LEU A 346 9.66 25.13 23.78
N PRO A 347 9.58 25.76 24.97
CA PRO A 347 10.75 26.01 25.79
C PRO A 347 11.44 24.70 26.22
N ARG A 348 12.70 24.80 26.66
CA ARG A 348 13.49 23.61 26.99
C ARG A 348 12.92 22.84 28.20
N ARG A 349 12.35 23.54 29.17
CA ARG A 349 11.70 22.98 30.36
C ARG A 349 10.36 23.64 30.59
N GLY A 350 9.40 22.89 31.06
CA GLY A 350 8.06 23.35 31.36
C GLY A 350 7.28 22.29 32.11
N ASP A 351 6.34 22.72 32.90
CA ASP A 351 5.32 21.86 33.52
C ASP A 351 4.33 21.36 32.47
N ILE A 352 3.62 20.32 32.81
CA ILE A 352 2.56 19.75 31.98
C ILE A 352 1.24 19.99 32.70
N GLU A 353 0.30 20.61 32.00
CA GLU A 353 -1.08 20.80 32.45
C GLU A 353 -2.03 20.04 31.53
N VAL A 354 -2.82 19.18 32.11
CA VAL A 354 -3.96 18.53 31.47
C VAL A 354 -5.22 19.22 32.05
N ASP A 355 -5.96 19.91 31.21
CA ASP A 355 -7.06 20.79 31.61
C ASP A 355 -8.38 20.31 31.02
N ASP A 356 -9.21 19.71 31.89
CA ASP A 356 -10.55 19.18 31.59
C ASP A 356 -10.59 18.32 30.31
N VAL A 357 -9.64 17.40 30.18
CA VAL A 357 -9.45 16.63 28.95
C VAL A 357 -10.46 15.50 28.84
N GLY A 358 -11.23 15.56 27.73
CA GLY A 358 -12.06 14.46 27.22
C GLY A 358 -11.48 13.86 25.94
N PHE A 359 -11.63 12.55 25.76
CA PHE A 359 -11.17 11.87 24.55
C PHE A 359 -11.98 10.61 24.23
N ALA A 360 -12.23 10.41 22.92
CA ALA A 360 -12.84 9.22 22.35
C ALA A 360 -12.10 8.79 21.08
N TYR A 361 -11.80 7.48 20.93
CA TYR A 361 -11.22 6.95 19.68
C TYR A 361 -12.27 6.88 18.56
N ALA A 362 -13.52 6.64 18.91
CA ALA A 362 -14.67 6.65 18.01
C ALA A 362 -15.79 7.55 18.57
N PRO A 363 -16.56 8.20 17.70
CA PRO A 363 -17.69 9.02 18.16
C PRO A 363 -18.67 8.23 19.03
N GLY A 364 -18.97 8.76 20.22
CA GLY A 364 -19.93 8.15 21.15
C GLY A 364 -19.34 7.13 22.14
N GLU A 365 -18.03 6.84 22.07
CA GLU A 365 -17.35 5.92 22.99
C GLU A 365 -16.26 6.68 23.79
N PRO A 366 -16.61 7.46 24.83
CA PRO A 366 -15.63 8.23 25.59
C PRO A 366 -14.70 7.28 26.36
N VAL A 367 -13.37 7.52 26.24
CA VAL A 367 -12.32 6.80 26.97
C VAL A 367 -11.78 7.63 28.12
N LEU A 368 -11.75 8.96 27.97
CA LEU A 368 -11.42 9.91 29.04
C LEU A 368 -12.53 10.96 29.12
N ALA A 369 -12.87 11.39 30.34
CA ALA A 369 -13.93 12.36 30.61
C ALA A 369 -13.51 13.31 31.75
N GLY A 370 -13.18 14.57 31.41
CA GLY A 370 -12.90 15.62 32.39
C GLY A 370 -11.63 15.37 33.23
N VAL A 371 -10.56 14.88 32.62
CA VAL A 371 -9.30 14.64 33.33
C VAL A 371 -8.53 15.93 33.48
N SER A 372 -8.24 16.32 34.73
CA SER A 372 -7.39 17.45 35.08
C SER A 372 -6.21 17.03 35.93
N LEU A 373 -4.99 17.41 35.52
CA LEU A 373 -3.74 17.01 36.14
C LEU A 373 -2.66 18.06 35.90
N HIS A 374 -1.92 18.40 36.96
CA HIS A 374 -0.73 19.25 36.85
C HIS A 374 0.51 18.44 37.25
N ILE A 375 1.53 18.45 36.39
CA ILE A 375 2.80 17.76 36.59
C ILE A 375 3.91 18.82 36.62
N PRO A 376 4.48 19.11 37.80
CA PRO A 376 5.57 20.06 37.94
C PRO A 376 6.84 19.61 37.18
N VAL A 377 7.69 20.56 36.82
CA VAL A 377 8.99 20.29 36.19
C VAL A 377 9.84 19.39 37.11
N GLY A 378 10.33 18.29 36.56
CA GLY A 378 11.18 17.34 37.30
C GLY A 378 10.42 16.33 38.17
N ALA A 379 9.09 16.42 38.26
CA ALA A 379 8.30 15.46 39.04
C ALA A 379 8.14 14.13 38.28
N ARG A 380 8.10 13.05 39.05
CA ARG A 380 7.79 11.69 38.56
C ARG A 380 6.37 11.34 38.96
N ILE A 381 5.50 11.11 37.99
CA ILE A 381 4.13 10.65 38.24
C ILE A 381 3.94 9.22 37.76
N ALA A 382 3.35 8.40 38.60
CA ALA A 382 2.92 7.05 38.27
C ALA A 382 1.39 7.02 38.02
N LEU A 383 0.96 6.63 36.82
CA LEU A 383 -0.43 6.40 36.50
C LEU A 383 -0.78 4.93 36.79
N VAL A 384 -1.67 4.70 37.74
CA VAL A 384 -2.13 3.38 38.18
C VAL A 384 -3.63 3.19 37.93
N GLY A 385 -4.09 1.94 37.92
CA GLY A 385 -5.51 1.60 37.76
C GLY A 385 -5.74 0.38 36.88
N PRO A 386 -6.98 -0.09 36.72
CA PRO A 386 -7.28 -1.30 35.96
C PRO A 386 -6.92 -1.18 34.48
N THR A 387 -6.80 -2.32 33.82
CA THR A 387 -6.60 -2.36 32.36
C THR A 387 -7.82 -1.76 31.67
N GLY A 388 -7.61 -0.94 30.66
CA GLY A 388 -8.69 -0.24 29.96
C GLY A 388 -9.16 1.06 30.62
N ALA A 389 -8.60 1.46 31.78
CA ALA A 389 -9.00 2.68 32.50
C ALA A 389 -8.69 4.01 31.78
N GLY A 390 -7.86 4.00 30.72
CA GLY A 390 -7.47 5.21 29.99
C GLY A 390 -6.04 5.71 30.24
N LYS A 391 -5.21 5.02 31.04
CA LYS A 391 -3.83 5.42 31.37
C LYS A 391 -2.96 5.65 30.13
N SER A 392 -2.88 4.65 29.24
CA SER A 392 -2.11 4.75 28.00
C SER A 392 -2.69 5.80 27.04
N THR A 393 -4.01 6.03 27.08
CA THR A 393 -4.65 7.09 26.30
C THR A 393 -4.22 8.48 26.81
N LEU A 394 -4.21 8.69 28.14
CA LEU A 394 -3.73 9.93 28.73
C LEU A 394 -2.25 10.19 28.36
N ALA A 395 -1.40 9.17 28.44
CA ALA A 395 0.00 9.24 28.04
C ALA A 395 0.17 9.59 26.54
N LYS A 396 -0.66 9.00 25.66
CA LYS A 396 -0.69 9.34 24.22
C LYS A 396 -1.10 10.80 23.95
N LEU A 397 -2.03 11.35 24.75
CA LEU A 397 -2.45 12.75 24.64
C LEU A 397 -1.36 13.72 25.14
N ILE A 398 -0.69 13.41 26.25
CA ILE A 398 0.45 14.18 26.74
C ILE A 398 1.60 14.19 25.73
N ALA A 399 1.84 13.07 25.04
CA ALA A 399 2.81 12.98 23.96
C ALA A 399 2.29 13.56 22.63
N ARG A 400 1.05 14.04 22.57
CA ARG A 400 0.39 14.53 21.36
C ARG A 400 0.53 13.54 20.19
N LEU A 401 0.31 12.25 20.44
CA LEU A 401 0.07 11.26 19.40
C LEU A 401 -1.37 11.33 18.92
N TYR A 402 -2.25 11.89 19.75
CA TYR A 402 -3.64 12.26 19.51
C TYR A 402 -3.89 13.67 20.03
N ASP A 403 -4.81 14.41 19.44
CA ASP A 403 -5.34 15.64 20.02
C ASP A 403 -6.59 15.31 20.87
N PRO A 404 -6.82 15.96 22.03
CA PRO A 404 -8.01 15.76 22.85
C PRO A 404 -9.27 16.21 22.10
N THR A 405 -10.41 15.54 22.36
CA THR A 405 -11.72 15.94 21.82
C THR A 405 -12.28 17.14 22.57
N GLU A 406 -12.01 17.23 23.87
CA GLU A 406 -12.40 18.33 24.75
C GLU A 406 -11.22 18.70 25.63
N GLY A 407 -11.18 19.95 26.09
CA GLY A 407 -10.09 20.46 26.92
C GLY A 407 -8.79 20.71 26.17
N ALA A 408 -7.68 20.75 26.90
CA ALA A 408 -6.35 21.00 26.36
C ALA A 408 -5.25 20.32 27.18
N VAL A 409 -4.16 19.95 26.50
CA VAL A 409 -2.89 19.60 27.15
C VAL A 409 -1.90 20.72 26.84
N ARG A 410 -1.29 21.28 27.90
CA ARG A 410 -0.33 22.38 27.78
C ARG A 410 1.04 21.96 28.29
N TYR A 411 2.06 22.56 27.71
CA TYR A 411 3.44 22.47 28.16
C TYR A 411 3.95 23.91 28.37
N ALA A 412 4.38 24.22 29.59
CA ALA A 412 4.77 25.59 29.98
C ALA A 412 3.67 26.64 29.63
N GLY A 413 2.41 26.33 29.86
CA GLY A 413 1.25 27.15 29.51
C GLY A 413 0.88 27.21 28.03
N ILE A 414 1.68 26.62 27.13
CA ILE A 414 1.43 26.57 25.67
C ILE A 414 0.62 25.31 25.34
N ASP A 415 -0.54 25.48 24.67
CA ASP A 415 -1.32 24.35 24.16
C ASP A 415 -0.46 23.56 23.16
N LEU A 416 -0.36 22.24 23.33
CA LEU A 416 0.43 21.39 22.45
C LEU A 416 0.00 21.47 20.98
N ARG A 417 -1.27 21.85 20.71
CA ARG A 417 -1.78 22.06 19.34
C ARG A 417 -1.14 23.26 18.65
N ASP A 418 -0.62 24.20 19.41
CA ASP A 418 0.08 25.40 18.91
C ASP A 418 1.61 25.26 18.92
N ALA A 419 2.12 24.10 19.31
CA ALA A 419 3.54 23.78 19.29
C ALA A 419 3.98 23.19 17.94
N THR A 420 5.22 23.50 17.51
CA THR A 420 5.83 22.82 16.36
C THR A 420 6.06 21.34 16.67
N GLN A 421 5.79 20.48 15.70
CA GLN A 421 6.01 19.02 15.85
C GLN A 421 7.48 18.72 16.20
N ARG A 422 8.41 19.46 15.61
CA ARG A 422 9.84 19.28 15.85
C ARG A 422 10.18 19.53 17.33
N SER A 423 9.84 20.72 17.87
CA SER A 423 10.16 21.04 19.26
C SER A 423 9.47 20.11 20.24
N LEU A 424 8.22 19.69 19.93
CA LEU A 424 7.49 18.72 20.75
C LEU A 424 8.24 17.38 20.84
N ARG A 425 8.69 16.82 19.71
CA ARG A 425 9.44 15.54 19.70
C ARG A 425 10.82 15.63 20.35
N GLU A 426 11.43 16.83 20.35
CA GLU A 426 12.66 17.08 21.11
C GLU A 426 12.42 17.19 22.63
N ARG A 427 11.22 17.60 23.06
CA ARG A 427 10.91 17.82 24.48
C ARG A 427 10.23 16.63 25.13
N VAL A 428 9.38 15.91 24.42
CA VAL A 428 8.57 14.80 24.93
C VAL A 428 8.89 13.52 24.15
N VAL A 429 9.49 12.55 24.82
CA VAL A 429 9.83 11.24 24.23
C VAL A 429 9.03 10.15 24.91
N VAL A 430 8.45 9.27 24.09
CA VAL A 430 7.74 8.07 24.53
C VAL A 430 8.65 6.87 24.36
N VAL A 431 8.87 6.12 25.41
CA VAL A 431 9.51 4.79 25.35
C VAL A 431 8.41 3.74 25.38
N PRO A 432 8.17 3.04 24.27
CA PRO A 432 7.10 2.05 24.18
C PRO A 432 7.47 0.77 24.94
N GLN A 433 6.46 -0.01 25.30
CA GLN A 433 6.58 -1.31 25.95
C GLN A 433 7.46 -2.29 25.16
N GLU A 434 7.26 -2.38 23.85
CA GLU A 434 8.08 -3.19 22.95
C GLU A 434 8.98 -2.30 22.08
N GLY A 435 10.31 -2.49 22.21
CA GLY A 435 11.28 -1.79 21.39
C GLY A 435 11.28 -2.26 19.95
N PHE A 436 10.83 -1.43 19.01
CA PHE A 436 10.96 -1.73 17.59
C PHE A 436 12.36 -1.34 17.07
N LEU A 437 13.00 -2.28 16.36
CA LEU A 437 14.32 -2.06 15.76
C LEU A 437 14.23 -2.16 14.23
N PHE A 438 14.85 -1.18 13.57
CA PHE A 438 15.04 -1.17 12.14
C PHE A 438 16.22 -2.06 11.74
N ASN A 439 16.19 -2.56 10.51
CA ASN A 439 17.33 -3.28 9.95
C ASN A 439 18.57 -2.37 9.89
N GLY A 440 19.70 -2.87 10.34
CA GLY A 440 20.96 -2.13 10.50
C GLY A 440 21.67 -2.56 11.76
N THR A 441 22.63 -1.77 12.25
CA THR A 441 23.38 -2.02 13.47
C THR A 441 22.64 -1.49 14.72
N ILE A 442 23.08 -1.90 15.91
CA ILE A 442 22.61 -1.32 17.18
C ILE A 442 22.93 0.18 17.19
N LEU A 443 24.11 0.57 16.74
CA LEU A 443 24.55 1.96 16.63
C LEU A 443 23.61 2.79 15.78
N ASP A 444 23.24 2.30 14.58
CA ASP A 444 22.28 2.97 13.69
C ASP A 444 20.92 3.12 14.35
N ASN A 445 20.48 2.11 15.08
CA ASN A 445 19.23 2.11 15.80
C ASN A 445 19.19 3.12 16.95
N VAL A 446 20.26 3.29 17.72
CA VAL A 446 20.34 4.32 18.75
C VAL A 446 20.39 5.71 18.11
N ARG A 447 21.14 5.88 17.03
CA ARG A 447 21.30 7.15 16.30
C ARG A 447 20.00 7.67 15.67
N LEU A 448 18.95 6.83 15.52
CA LEU A 448 17.62 7.28 15.09
C LEU A 448 17.07 8.43 15.93
N ALA A 449 17.41 8.50 17.20
CA ALA A 449 16.97 9.58 18.10
C ALA A 449 17.58 10.95 17.73
N ARG A 450 18.79 10.95 17.17
CA ARG A 450 19.51 12.14 16.72
C ARG A 450 20.48 11.74 15.60
N ALA A 451 20.05 11.93 14.35
CA ALA A 451 20.78 11.47 13.16
C ALA A 451 22.21 12.04 13.03
N GLU A 452 22.41 13.26 13.53
CA GLU A 452 23.69 13.98 13.50
C GLU A 452 24.66 13.52 14.62
N ALA A 453 24.24 12.62 15.53
CA ALA A 453 25.05 12.21 16.67
C ALA A 453 26.30 11.45 16.22
N THR A 454 27.45 11.81 16.79
CA THR A 454 28.71 11.12 16.62
C THR A 454 28.69 9.78 17.38
N ASP A 455 29.60 8.87 17.04
CA ASP A 455 29.75 7.62 17.77
C ASP A 455 30.05 7.88 19.25
N ALA A 456 30.88 8.88 19.56
CA ALA A 456 31.20 9.26 20.94
C ALA A 456 29.95 9.63 21.74
N GLU A 457 29.05 10.46 21.16
CA GLU A 457 27.80 10.84 21.83
C GLU A 457 26.86 9.67 22.05
N VAL A 458 26.86 8.69 21.12
CA VAL A 458 26.11 7.44 21.33
C VAL A 458 26.72 6.62 22.47
N PHE A 459 28.05 6.51 22.52
CA PHE A 459 28.72 5.83 23.63
C PHE A 459 28.47 6.51 24.98
N ASP A 460 28.53 7.85 25.03
CA ASP A 460 28.22 8.61 26.24
C ASP A 460 26.77 8.40 26.71
N ALA A 461 25.83 8.35 25.80
CA ALA A 461 24.42 8.08 26.12
C ALA A 461 24.20 6.67 26.69
N LEU A 462 24.90 5.65 26.18
CA LEU A 462 24.87 4.29 26.72
C LEU A 462 25.54 4.19 28.11
N GLU A 463 26.63 4.91 28.29
CA GLU A 463 27.34 5.00 29.58
C GLU A 463 26.47 5.66 30.65
N ALA A 464 25.79 6.77 30.28
CA ALA A 464 24.91 7.52 31.17
C ALA A 464 23.78 6.66 31.78
N ILE A 465 23.27 5.69 31.05
CA ILE A 465 22.24 4.76 31.54
C ILE A 465 22.84 3.42 32.00
N GLY A 466 24.18 3.26 31.94
CA GLY A 466 24.89 2.10 32.47
C GLY A 466 24.73 0.81 31.65
N VAL A 467 24.45 0.90 30.35
CA VAL A 467 24.20 -0.30 29.51
C VAL A 467 25.32 -0.58 28.50
N ARG A 468 26.36 0.25 28.47
CA ARG A 468 27.47 0.13 27.53
C ARG A 468 28.14 -1.23 27.57
N GLU A 469 28.54 -1.68 28.78
CA GLU A 469 29.21 -2.97 28.98
C GLU A 469 28.40 -4.15 28.42
N ARG A 470 27.06 -4.08 28.51
CA ARG A 470 26.18 -5.13 27.99
C ARG A 470 26.30 -5.28 26.47
N PHE A 471 26.41 -4.16 25.74
CA PHE A 471 26.58 -4.18 24.31
C PHE A 471 28.03 -4.49 23.89
N ASP A 472 29.03 -4.10 24.67
CA ASP A 472 30.43 -4.42 24.41
C ASP A 472 30.71 -5.93 24.53
N LEU A 473 29.87 -6.69 25.24
CA LEU A 473 29.93 -8.16 25.32
C LEU A 473 29.45 -8.86 24.05
N LEU A 474 28.76 -8.16 23.15
CA LEU A 474 28.33 -8.73 21.85
C LEU A 474 29.55 -8.88 20.92
N PRO A 475 29.58 -9.90 20.04
CA PRO A 475 30.75 -10.19 19.19
C PRO A 475 31.27 -9.01 18.36
N GLU A 476 30.35 -8.13 17.91
CA GLU A 476 30.66 -6.94 17.10
C GLU A 476 30.31 -5.63 17.84
N GLY A 477 30.09 -5.72 19.18
CA GLY A 477 29.70 -4.57 19.99
C GLY A 477 28.45 -3.86 19.42
N LEU A 478 28.48 -2.52 19.37
CA LEU A 478 27.41 -1.71 18.78
C LEU A 478 27.25 -1.86 17.26
N HIS A 479 28.22 -2.44 16.56
CA HIS A 479 28.13 -2.73 15.13
C HIS A 479 27.40 -4.05 14.84
N THR A 480 26.94 -4.76 15.88
CA THR A 480 26.12 -5.97 15.72
C THR A 480 24.86 -5.67 14.93
N GLU A 481 24.66 -6.40 13.81
CA GLU A 481 23.44 -6.31 13.00
C GLU A 481 22.24 -6.90 13.73
N VAL A 482 21.18 -6.12 13.83
CA VAL A 482 19.96 -6.50 14.55
C VAL A 482 18.98 -7.31 13.71
N ARG A 483 19.13 -7.31 12.38
CA ARG A 483 18.24 -7.92 11.38
C ARG A 483 16.78 -7.46 11.51
N GLU A 484 15.89 -8.11 10.76
CA GLU A 484 14.48 -7.74 10.72
C GLU A 484 13.84 -7.79 12.13
N ARG A 485 13.26 -6.68 12.57
CA ARG A 485 12.62 -6.49 13.89
C ARG A 485 13.48 -6.87 15.08
N GLY A 486 14.80 -6.81 14.94
CA GLY A 486 15.71 -7.16 16.02
C GLY A 486 15.69 -8.65 16.38
N SER A 487 15.52 -9.55 15.40
CA SER A 487 15.37 -11.00 15.62
C SER A 487 16.62 -11.65 16.27
N ARG A 488 17.77 -10.96 16.27
CA ARG A 488 18.99 -11.41 16.93
C ARG A 488 19.11 -11.01 18.40
N LEU A 489 18.29 -10.05 18.86
CA LEU A 489 18.34 -9.52 20.21
C LEU A 489 17.21 -10.10 21.06
N SER A 490 17.48 -10.32 22.33
CA SER A 490 16.46 -10.63 23.34
C SER A 490 15.49 -9.47 23.52
N ALA A 491 14.34 -9.71 24.14
CA ALA A 491 13.35 -8.68 24.44
C ALA A 491 13.97 -7.56 25.30
N GLY A 492 14.79 -7.91 26.30
CA GLY A 492 15.48 -6.95 27.14
C GLY A 492 16.53 -6.11 26.40
N GLU A 493 17.33 -6.73 25.53
CA GLU A 493 18.28 -5.97 24.70
C GLU A 493 17.58 -4.99 23.77
N LYS A 494 16.43 -5.35 23.19
CA LYS A 494 15.59 -4.41 22.42
C LYS A 494 15.13 -3.23 23.27
N GLN A 495 14.73 -3.49 24.50
CA GLN A 495 14.30 -2.46 25.44
C GLN A 495 15.47 -1.56 25.84
N LEU A 496 16.67 -2.10 26.08
CA LEU A 496 17.88 -1.31 26.33
C LEU A 496 18.23 -0.38 25.16
N VAL A 497 18.08 -0.84 23.91
CA VAL A 497 18.25 0.03 22.72
C VAL A 497 17.21 1.17 22.71
N SER A 498 15.96 0.90 23.10
CA SER A 498 14.92 1.94 23.20
C SER A 498 15.22 2.97 24.30
N LEU A 499 15.76 2.52 25.44
CA LEU A 499 16.22 3.41 26.50
C LEU A 499 17.44 4.24 26.06
N ALA A 500 18.38 3.63 25.33
CA ALA A 500 19.53 4.33 24.76
C ALA A 500 19.12 5.43 23.76
N ARG A 501 18.09 5.17 22.95
CA ARG A 501 17.47 6.21 22.09
C ARG A 501 16.97 7.39 22.91
N ALA A 502 16.25 7.11 24.00
CA ALA A 502 15.72 8.15 24.87
C ALA A 502 16.84 8.92 25.58
N ALA A 503 17.92 8.24 26.00
CA ALA A 503 19.10 8.87 26.58
C ALA A 503 19.80 9.81 25.58
N LEU A 504 20.01 9.36 24.35
CA LEU A 504 20.61 10.17 23.27
C LEU A 504 19.76 11.37 22.88
N ALA A 505 18.43 11.23 22.92
CA ALA A 505 17.48 12.32 22.63
C ALA A 505 17.51 13.43 23.71
N ASP A 506 17.86 13.09 24.96
CA ASP A 506 17.90 13.97 26.15
C ASP A 506 16.64 14.84 26.31
N PRO A 507 15.43 14.26 26.37
CA PRO A 507 14.19 15.01 26.45
C PRO A 507 13.98 15.62 27.84
N ALA A 508 13.14 16.66 27.90
CA ALA A 508 12.68 17.23 29.17
C ALA A 508 11.61 16.39 29.86
N VAL A 509 10.82 15.67 29.06
CA VAL A 509 9.71 14.82 29.51
C VAL A 509 9.85 13.44 28.94
N LEU A 510 9.77 12.43 29.80
CA LEU A 510 9.73 11.02 29.46
C LEU A 510 8.35 10.46 29.74
N VAL A 511 7.79 9.75 28.76
CA VAL A 511 6.58 8.95 28.93
C VAL A 511 6.99 7.49 28.78
N LEU A 512 6.85 6.71 29.85
CA LEU A 512 7.28 5.32 29.92
C LEU A 512 6.06 4.42 30.04
N ASP A 513 5.94 3.45 29.13
CA ASP A 513 4.96 2.35 29.26
C ASP A 513 5.70 1.13 29.81
N GLU A 514 5.46 0.84 31.11
CA GLU A 514 6.21 -0.17 31.85
C GLU A 514 5.67 -1.56 31.58
N ALA A 515 6.41 -2.38 30.83
CA ALA A 515 6.16 -3.81 30.77
C ALA A 515 7.48 -4.59 30.66
N THR A 516 7.99 -4.98 31.81
CA THR A 516 9.14 -5.87 31.95
C THR A 516 8.70 -7.33 32.22
N SER A 517 7.41 -7.64 32.15
CA SER A 517 6.83 -8.94 32.51
C SER A 517 7.31 -10.14 31.66
N SER A 518 7.97 -9.89 30.54
CA SER A 518 8.49 -10.91 29.62
C SER A 518 10.01 -11.09 29.66
N LEU A 519 10.71 -10.43 30.61
CA LEU A 519 12.15 -10.46 30.71
C LEU A 519 12.63 -11.55 31.70
N ASP A 520 13.80 -12.09 31.43
CA ASP A 520 14.50 -12.92 32.43
C ASP A 520 14.98 -12.06 33.61
N PRO A 521 15.05 -12.61 34.84
CA PRO A 521 15.34 -11.83 36.05
C PRO A 521 16.66 -11.05 35.98
N GLY A 522 17.70 -11.57 35.32
CA GLY A 522 18.99 -10.90 35.19
C GLY A 522 18.93 -9.67 34.27
N THR A 523 18.24 -9.77 33.15
CA THR A 523 18.05 -8.65 32.21
C THR A 523 17.07 -7.61 32.78
N GLU A 524 16.07 -8.05 33.54
CA GLU A 524 15.12 -7.16 34.20
C GLU A 524 15.82 -6.16 35.14
N VAL A 525 16.74 -6.59 35.97
CA VAL A 525 17.52 -5.70 36.87
C VAL A 525 18.28 -4.64 36.06
N ILE A 526 18.93 -5.02 34.96
CA ILE A 526 19.68 -4.09 34.11
C ILE A 526 18.76 -3.06 33.49
N VAL A 527 17.59 -3.48 33.01
CA VAL A 527 16.58 -2.57 32.42
C VAL A 527 16.04 -1.61 33.48
N GLU A 528 15.73 -2.06 34.69
CA GLU A 528 15.25 -1.20 35.79
C GLU A 528 16.32 -0.18 36.24
N GLU A 529 17.58 -0.57 36.32
CA GLU A 529 18.69 0.34 36.63
C GLU A 529 18.86 1.39 35.52
N ALA A 530 18.84 0.97 34.26
CA ALA A 530 18.91 1.87 33.10
C ALA A 530 17.74 2.86 33.08
N MET A 531 16.52 2.39 33.36
CA MET A 531 15.33 3.25 33.49
C MET A 531 15.50 4.25 34.64
N THR A 532 15.96 3.81 35.79
CA THR A 532 16.16 4.68 36.96
C THR A 532 17.13 5.80 36.65
N ARG A 533 18.29 5.51 36.05
CA ARG A 533 19.27 6.52 35.60
C ARG A 533 18.71 7.43 34.53
N LEU A 534 17.95 6.88 33.57
CA LEU A 534 17.31 7.69 32.52
C LEU A 534 16.30 8.70 33.08
N MET A 535 15.59 8.35 34.15
CA MET A 535 14.58 9.22 34.78
C MET A 535 15.17 10.38 35.59
N GLU A 536 16.45 10.34 35.99
CA GLU A 536 17.06 11.36 36.81
C GLU A 536 17.05 12.74 36.16
N GLY A 537 16.57 13.76 36.88
CA GLY A 537 16.54 15.15 36.47
C GLY A 537 15.52 15.51 35.40
N ARG A 538 14.60 14.59 35.05
CA ARG A 538 13.55 14.76 34.03
C ARG A 538 12.16 14.71 34.64
N THR A 539 11.20 15.32 33.96
CA THR A 539 9.77 15.10 34.24
C THR A 539 9.37 13.74 33.66
N VAL A 540 8.76 12.88 34.47
CA VAL A 540 8.49 11.50 34.06
C VAL A 540 7.04 11.12 34.29
N ILE A 541 6.40 10.57 33.28
CA ILE A 541 5.08 9.96 33.36
C ILE A 541 5.26 8.44 33.15
N VAL A 542 4.98 7.63 34.15
CA VAL A 542 5.09 6.18 34.05
C VAL A 542 3.70 5.55 34.13
N ILE A 543 3.38 4.68 33.16
CA ILE A 543 2.21 3.80 33.28
C ILE A 543 2.64 2.60 34.10
N ALA A 544 2.37 2.66 35.41
CA ALA A 544 2.88 1.67 36.33
C ALA A 544 2.04 0.38 36.33
N HIS A 545 2.71 -0.73 36.07
CA HIS A 545 2.19 -2.10 36.20
C HIS A 545 2.82 -2.84 37.41
N ARG A 546 3.70 -2.15 38.15
CA ARG A 546 4.39 -2.67 39.33
C ARG A 546 4.22 -1.75 40.53
N LEU A 547 4.15 -2.38 41.69
CA LEU A 547 4.07 -1.69 42.97
C LEU A 547 5.27 -0.76 43.19
N SER A 548 6.47 -1.27 42.97
CA SER A 548 7.73 -0.55 43.22
C SER A 548 7.85 0.77 42.43
N THR A 549 7.25 0.83 41.25
CA THR A 549 7.24 2.05 40.42
C THR A 549 6.30 3.11 41.02
N ALA A 550 5.16 2.71 41.53
CA ALA A 550 4.23 3.63 42.19
C ALA A 550 4.77 4.15 43.52
N GLU A 551 5.46 3.31 44.31
CA GLU A 551 6.09 3.70 45.58
C GLU A 551 7.23 4.72 45.43
N ARG A 552 7.99 4.65 44.32
CA ARG A 552 9.12 5.56 44.05
C ARG A 552 8.74 6.83 43.31
N ALA A 553 7.47 7.00 42.95
CA ALA A 553 6.99 8.19 42.26
C ALA A 553 6.72 9.34 43.26
N ASP A 554 6.98 10.57 42.84
CA ASP A 554 6.64 11.76 43.62
C ASP A 554 5.12 11.96 43.75
N LEU A 555 4.39 11.56 42.71
CA LEU A 555 2.93 11.60 42.65
C LEU A 555 2.40 10.27 42.06
N VAL A 556 1.26 9.85 42.58
CA VAL A 556 0.50 8.72 42.03
C VAL A 556 -0.88 9.23 41.61
N GLY A 557 -1.23 8.97 40.36
CA GLY A 557 -2.55 9.27 39.82
C GLY A 557 -3.35 7.99 39.58
N VAL A 558 -4.49 7.81 40.25
CA VAL A 558 -5.40 6.68 40.05
C VAL A 558 -6.39 6.99 38.94
N VAL A 559 -6.25 6.28 37.84
CA VAL A 559 -7.15 6.41 36.69
C VAL A 559 -8.12 5.23 36.69
N ALA A 560 -9.42 5.52 36.74
CA ALA A 560 -10.48 4.53 36.61
C ALA A 560 -11.69 5.13 35.90
N GLU A 561 -12.35 4.32 35.08
CA GLU A 561 -13.57 4.72 34.36
C GLU A 561 -13.36 6.01 33.50
N GLY A 562 -12.17 6.18 32.96
CA GLY A 562 -11.81 7.34 32.14
C GLY A 562 -11.61 8.65 32.91
N ARG A 563 -11.48 8.61 34.23
CA ARG A 563 -11.30 9.78 35.10
C ARG A 563 -10.08 9.62 36.00
N LEU A 564 -9.49 10.74 36.38
CA LEU A 564 -8.50 10.78 37.46
C LEU A 564 -9.28 10.89 38.80
N LEU A 565 -9.26 9.83 39.59
CA LEU A 565 -10.05 9.75 40.83
C LEU A 565 -9.27 10.19 42.06
N GLU A 566 -7.97 9.84 42.11
CA GLU A 566 -7.09 10.15 43.22
C GLU A 566 -5.75 10.69 42.69
N LEU A 567 -5.19 11.65 43.35
CA LEU A 567 -3.87 12.23 43.08
C LEU A 567 -3.21 12.63 44.38
N GLY A 568 -2.03 12.09 44.65
CA GLY A 568 -1.26 12.39 45.86
C GLY A 568 0.02 11.60 45.91
N THR A 569 0.78 11.69 47.00
CA THR A 569 1.93 10.84 47.25
C THR A 569 1.50 9.42 47.63
N HIS A 570 2.41 8.46 47.53
CA HIS A 570 2.17 7.08 47.94
C HIS A 570 1.59 7.00 49.36
N ASP A 571 2.29 7.64 50.34
CA ASP A 571 1.88 7.60 51.75
C ASP A 571 0.53 8.24 51.99
N GLU A 572 0.24 9.37 51.36
CA GLU A 572 -1.07 10.05 51.49
C GLU A 572 -2.22 9.17 50.98
N LEU A 573 -2.05 8.55 49.80
CA LEU A 573 -3.09 7.74 49.20
C LEU A 573 -3.28 6.39 49.94
N VAL A 574 -2.23 5.80 50.50
CA VAL A 574 -2.37 4.63 51.36
C VAL A 574 -3.09 4.99 52.68
N ALA A 575 -2.77 6.17 53.24
CA ALA A 575 -3.44 6.63 54.49
C ALA A 575 -4.92 6.99 54.29
N GLN A 576 -5.31 7.45 53.11
CA GLN A 576 -6.70 7.74 52.74
C GLN A 576 -7.59 6.48 52.76
N GLY A 577 -6.99 5.31 52.45
CA GLY A 577 -7.71 4.04 52.49
C GLY A 577 -8.68 3.78 51.34
N ASP A 578 -8.59 4.59 50.25
CA ASP A 578 -9.48 4.53 49.10
C ASP A 578 -8.98 3.52 48.02
N ARG A 579 -9.23 3.78 46.74
CA ARG A 579 -8.96 2.86 45.64
C ARG A 579 -7.47 2.53 45.49
N TYR A 580 -6.56 3.51 45.71
CA TYR A 580 -5.13 3.25 45.68
C TYR A 580 -4.72 2.27 46.78
N ALA A 581 -5.19 2.47 48.01
CA ALA A 581 -4.87 1.57 49.10
C ALA A 581 -5.36 0.14 48.83
N ALA A 582 -6.54 -0.03 48.23
CA ALA A 582 -7.06 -1.32 47.81
C ALA A 582 -6.21 -1.98 46.71
N LEU A 583 -5.77 -1.22 45.70
CA LEU A 583 -4.82 -1.69 44.65
C LEU A 583 -3.49 -2.10 45.27
N PHE A 584 -2.96 -1.28 46.17
CA PHE A 584 -1.71 -1.54 46.89
C PHE A 584 -1.81 -2.82 47.75
N ALA A 585 -2.90 -3.01 48.50
CA ALA A 585 -3.13 -4.22 49.27
C ALA A 585 -3.20 -5.48 48.37
N THR A 586 -3.80 -5.38 47.20
CA THR A 586 -3.85 -6.48 46.23
C THR A 586 -2.48 -6.80 45.66
N TRP A 587 -1.64 -5.80 45.37
CA TRP A 587 -0.29 -5.96 44.85
C TRP A 587 0.70 -6.48 45.91
N SER A 588 0.59 -6.01 47.16
CA SER A 588 1.46 -6.41 48.29
C SER A 588 1.08 -7.76 48.87
N GLY A 589 -0.20 -8.15 48.76
CA GLY A 589 -0.74 -9.38 49.34
C GLY A 589 -0.61 -10.63 48.48
N GLY A 590 0.38 -10.74 47.56
CA GLY A 590 0.53 -11.84 46.61
C GLY A 590 0.29 -13.23 47.21
N ILE A 591 -0.80 -13.89 46.71
CA ILE A 591 -1.35 -15.20 47.06
C ILE A 591 -2.48 -15.11 48.10
N GLY A 592 -3.66 -14.78 47.67
CA GLY A 592 -4.89 -14.88 48.44
C GLY A 592 -5.87 -13.77 48.10
N GLY A 593 -6.46 -13.84 46.88
CA GLY A 593 -7.43 -12.84 46.46
C GLY A 593 -8.64 -12.79 47.36
N PRO A 594 -9.11 -11.62 47.76
CA PRO A 594 -10.51 -11.46 48.17
C PRO A 594 -11.38 -11.35 46.91
N GLU A 595 -12.52 -12.03 46.94
CA GLU A 595 -13.60 -11.98 45.99
C GLU A 595 -13.90 -10.55 45.54
N LEU A 596 -14.07 -10.40 44.23
CA LEU A 596 -14.57 -9.20 43.60
C LEU A 596 -15.90 -8.80 44.28
N LEU A 597 -15.92 -7.65 44.91
CA LEU A 597 -17.15 -7.04 45.41
C LEU A 597 -18.09 -6.80 44.20
N PRO A 598 -19.36 -7.17 44.29
CA PRO A 598 -20.33 -6.96 43.23
C PRO A 598 -20.55 -5.47 43.04
N SER A 599 -20.61 -5.07 41.75
CA SER A 599 -21.02 -3.74 41.32
C SER A 599 -22.43 -3.41 41.85
N PRO A 600 -22.71 -2.16 42.27
CA PRO A 600 -24.06 -1.69 42.52
C PRO A 600 -24.92 -1.60 41.26
#